data_21aecd63e2615c0a2b7061bdc1618fc8
#
_entry.id   21aecd63e2615c0a2b7061bdc1618fc8
#
_cell.length_a   1.000
_cell.length_b   1.000
_cell.length_c   1.000
_cell.angle_alpha   90.00
_cell.angle_beta   90.00
_cell.angle_gamma   90.00
#
_symmetry.space_group_name_H-M   'P 1'
#
loop_
_entity.id
_entity.type
_entity.pdbx_description
1 polymer ?
#
loop_
_entity_poly.entity_id
_entity_poly.type
_entity_poly.pdbx_seq_one_letter_code
_entity_poly.pdbx_strand_id
1 'polypeptide(L)'
;DNVGHYAASTNQTVASVSEAWQGKGNYAQYSKAWKYFNSVEDGARVSKGWFKVVPAEYLNDEKYNDDEDYWYYADGSGNLYAGEFKTIKGKKYAFRNDGRMVDGLKFIKDTGDGLDVKADDDSTHPFDTEDDFNTSSIWYSNNGYRCYYFGDGDDGSMRTNKTSITIDGDKFTFFFEKSGAHKGAGKTGEKDDKMYQSGKMLAAGSDEKYQVIQASPAVGSDAASTTTYQKLDDVQAFLTAVGMSASDSDTSKTDALKQLGVNKKAEDLAELYIIDYTKGSSAAAKDFKNFYLVNTSGKVIDSKSKNKDGNDYYYVINKEGGHGKIVAIYAEN
;
A
#
# COMPACT_ATOMS: atom_id res chain seq x y z
N ASP A 1 15.24 -30.53 20.65
CA ASP A 1 14.25 -31.05 21.61
C ASP A 1 13.27 -29.93 21.94
N ASN A 2 12.16 -29.86 21.23
CA ASN A 2 11.16 -28.83 21.42
C ASN A 2 10.39 -29.05 22.72
N VAL A 3 10.69 -28.24 23.69
CA VAL A 3 10.08 -28.22 25.02
C VAL A 3 8.77 -27.44 25.04
N GLY A 4 8.04 -27.37 23.93
CA GLY A 4 6.82 -26.60 23.86
C GLY A 4 5.66 -27.42 23.35
N HIS A 5 4.53 -27.35 24.03
CA HIS A 5 3.32 -28.00 23.61
C HIS A 5 2.21 -26.95 23.53
N TYR A 6 1.64 -26.76 22.31
CA TYR A 6 0.41 -26.05 22.14
C TYR A 6 -0.75 -26.98 22.45
N ALA A 7 -1.63 -26.60 23.35
CA ALA A 7 -2.78 -27.39 23.70
C ALA A 7 -4.05 -26.52 23.65
N ALA A 8 -5.11 -27.07 23.09
CA ALA A 8 -6.43 -26.49 23.20
C ALA A 8 -6.91 -26.60 24.65
N SER A 9 -7.51 -25.51 25.19
CA SER A 9 -8.05 -25.49 26.54
C SER A 9 -9.44 -26.13 26.66
N THR A 10 -9.97 -26.65 25.57
CA THR A 10 -11.30 -27.28 25.46
C THR A 10 -11.17 -28.66 24.80
N ASN A 11 -12.26 -29.43 24.81
CA ASN A 11 -12.31 -30.78 24.22
C ASN A 11 -12.17 -30.83 22.68
N GLN A 12 -11.37 -29.94 22.11
CA GLN A 12 -11.10 -29.95 20.68
C GLN A 12 -9.99 -30.95 20.35
N THR A 13 -10.19 -31.68 19.28
CA THR A 13 -9.19 -32.60 18.76
C THR A 13 -8.10 -31.84 17.99
N VAL A 14 -6.91 -32.45 17.90
CA VAL A 14 -5.81 -31.91 17.09
C VAL A 14 -6.25 -31.72 15.63
N ALA A 15 -7.09 -32.59 15.08
CA ALA A 15 -7.65 -32.45 13.75
C ALA A 15 -8.48 -31.17 13.60
N SER A 16 -9.33 -30.83 14.57
CA SER A 16 -10.12 -29.59 14.53
C SER A 16 -9.24 -28.35 14.58
N VAL A 17 -8.15 -28.36 15.33
CA VAL A 17 -7.18 -27.26 15.38
C VAL A 17 -6.45 -27.13 14.04
N SER A 18 -6.02 -28.26 13.46
CA SER A 18 -5.38 -28.28 12.14
C SER A 18 -6.30 -27.79 11.03
N GLU A 19 -7.58 -28.16 11.05
CA GLU A 19 -8.58 -27.66 10.08
C GLU A 19 -8.81 -26.17 10.22
N ALA A 20 -8.82 -25.61 11.42
CA ALA A 20 -8.92 -24.18 11.65
C ALA A 20 -7.69 -23.45 11.07
N TRP A 21 -6.52 -23.97 11.27
CA TRP A 21 -5.29 -23.40 10.72
C TRP A 21 -5.32 -23.38 9.17
N GLN A 22 -5.83 -24.42 8.54
CA GLN A 22 -5.95 -24.49 7.07
C GLN A 22 -7.01 -23.54 6.47
N GLY A 23 -7.51 -22.57 7.21
CA GLY A 23 -8.54 -21.66 6.77
C GLY A 23 -9.96 -22.23 6.83
N LYS A 24 -10.13 -23.35 7.50
CA LYS A 24 -11.41 -24.00 7.73
C LYS A 24 -11.85 -23.74 9.17
N GLY A 25 -12.76 -22.80 9.36
CA GLY A 25 -13.31 -22.51 10.69
C GLY A 25 -12.98 -21.11 11.21
N ASN A 26 -13.37 -20.84 12.45
CA ASN A 26 -13.28 -19.54 13.09
C ASN A 26 -12.01 -19.45 13.95
N TYR A 27 -10.98 -18.79 13.46
CA TYR A 27 -9.69 -18.63 14.15
C TYR A 27 -9.81 -17.89 15.48
N ALA A 28 -10.67 -16.88 15.57
CA ALA A 28 -10.88 -16.14 16.83
C ALA A 28 -11.40 -17.04 17.94
N GLN A 29 -12.14 -18.08 17.63
CA GLN A 29 -12.57 -19.11 18.57
C GLN A 29 -11.41 -19.97 19.04
N TYR A 30 -10.50 -20.33 18.14
CA TYR A 30 -9.34 -21.18 18.46
C TYR A 30 -8.23 -20.42 19.17
N SER A 31 -8.04 -19.11 18.90
CA SER A 31 -7.02 -18.30 19.56
C SER A 31 -7.15 -18.35 21.10
N LYS A 32 -8.36 -18.42 21.60
CA LYS A 32 -8.63 -18.54 23.04
C LYS A 32 -8.38 -19.92 23.63
N ALA A 33 -8.12 -20.91 22.79
CA ALA A 33 -7.92 -22.29 23.19
C ALA A 33 -6.43 -22.69 23.28
N TRP A 34 -5.56 -22.01 22.56
CA TRP A 34 -4.15 -22.37 22.48
C TRP A 34 -3.36 -21.83 23.66
N LYS A 35 -2.48 -22.68 24.22
CA LYS A 35 -1.58 -22.38 25.31
C LYS A 35 -0.20 -23.01 25.01
N TYR A 36 0.83 -22.35 25.46
CA TYR A 36 2.19 -22.85 25.35
C TYR A 36 2.71 -23.30 26.72
N PHE A 37 3.22 -24.48 26.77
CA PHE A 37 3.81 -25.08 27.98
C PHE A 37 5.32 -25.17 27.82
N ASN A 38 6.07 -24.45 28.65
CA ASN A 38 7.52 -24.28 28.51
C ASN A 38 8.34 -25.06 29.49
N SER A 39 7.73 -25.88 30.36
CA SER A 39 8.41 -26.70 31.33
C SER A 39 8.04 -28.18 31.14
N VAL A 40 9.04 -29.01 30.94
CA VAL A 40 8.88 -30.48 30.85
C VAL A 40 8.75 -31.12 32.22
N GLU A 41 9.21 -30.44 33.29
CA GLU A 41 9.22 -30.98 34.62
C GLU A 41 7.88 -30.92 35.33
N ASP A 42 7.19 -29.77 35.20
CA ASP A 42 5.94 -29.49 35.89
C ASP A 42 4.77 -29.12 34.98
N GLY A 43 5.00 -29.09 33.67
CA GLY A 43 4.00 -28.71 32.71
C GLY A 43 3.52 -27.24 32.82
N ALA A 44 4.37 -26.36 33.37
CA ALA A 44 4.02 -24.95 33.53
C ALA A 44 3.77 -24.26 32.17
N ARG A 45 2.65 -23.59 32.10
CA ARG A 45 2.30 -22.77 30.90
C ARG A 45 2.91 -21.38 30.99
N VAL A 46 3.25 -20.83 29.83
CA VAL A 46 3.54 -19.40 29.72
C VAL A 46 2.25 -18.60 29.95
N SER A 47 2.31 -17.60 30.80
CA SER A 47 1.22 -16.66 31.05
C SER A 47 1.75 -15.24 31.12
N LYS A 48 1.01 -14.32 30.48
CA LYS A 48 1.26 -12.88 30.46
C LYS A 48 2.69 -12.53 30.01
N GLY A 49 3.04 -12.85 28.78
CA GLY A 49 4.36 -12.45 28.27
C GLY A 49 4.66 -12.89 26.86
N TRP A 50 5.74 -12.35 26.37
CA TRP A 50 6.36 -12.73 25.13
C TRP A 50 7.21 -13.98 25.29
N PHE A 51 7.22 -14.81 24.25
CA PHE A 51 8.16 -15.92 24.13
C PHE A 51 8.44 -16.19 22.64
N LYS A 52 9.59 -16.78 22.35
CA LYS A 52 10.06 -17.03 21.00
C LYS A 52 10.40 -18.51 20.86
N VAL A 53 9.74 -19.19 19.94
CA VAL A 53 9.85 -20.64 19.74
C VAL A 53 9.54 -21.03 18.30
N VAL A 54 10.02 -22.20 17.89
CA VAL A 54 9.61 -22.85 16.64
C VAL A 54 8.13 -23.19 16.71
N PRO A 55 7.33 -22.93 15.65
CA PRO A 55 5.92 -23.32 15.60
C PRO A 55 5.72 -24.82 15.79
N ALA A 56 4.62 -25.23 16.40
CA ALA A 56 4.29 -26.64 16.46
C ALA A 56 3.91 -27.17 15.06
N GLU A 57 4.33 -28.37 14.71
CA GLU A 57 4.09 -29.00 13.41
C GLU A 57 2.61 -28.97 13.01
N TYR A 58 1.71 -29.33 13.92
CA TYR A 58 0.27 -29.37 13.66
C TYR A 58 -0.39 -27.98 13.54
N LEU A 59 0.30 -26.91 13.89
CA LEU A 59 -0.14 -25.53 13.67
C LEU A 59 0.33 -24.99 12.34
N ASN A 60 1.57 -25.27 11.99
CA ASN A 60 2.19 -24.81 10.76
C ASN A 60 3.39 -25.70 10.44
N ASP A 61 3.19 -26.75 9.64
CA ASP A 61 4.21 -27.73 9.30
C ASP A 61 5.35 -27.13 8.47
N GLU A 62 5.04 -26.18 7.57
CA GLU A 62 6.05 -25.46 6.78
C GLU A 62 7.02 -24.72 7.73
N LYS A 63 6.50 -23.91 8.65
CA LYS A 63 7.32 -23.12 9.57
C LYS A 63 7.94 -23.94 10.70
N TYR A 64 7.40 -25.10 11.00
CA TYR A 64 8.05 -26.09 11.83
C TYR A 64 9.30 -26.67 11.16
N ASN A 65 9.19 -27.00 9.86
CA ASN A 65 10.29 -27.56 9.09
C ASN A 65 11.39 -26.53 8.76
N ASP A 66 11.06 -25.22 8.73
CA ASP A 66 12.06 -24.15 8.59
C ASP A 66 12.97 -24.04 9.83
N ASP A 67 12.58 -24.64 10.98
CA ASP A 67 13.31 -24.65 12.26
C ASP A 67 13.66 -23.23 12.76
N GLU A 68 12.82 -22.25 12.41
CA GLU A 68 12.98 -20.85 12.83
C GLU A 68 12.10 -20.51 14.02
N ASP A 69 12.63 -19.72 14.95
CA ASP A 69 11.89 -19.20 16.10
C ASP A 69 11.04 -18.00 15.71
N TYR A 70 9.78 -17.99 16.14
CA TYR A 70 8.85 -16.88 15.99
C TYR A 70 8.33 -16.37 17.34
N TRP A 71 7.99 -15.08 17.38
CA TRP A 71 7.42 -14.46 18.57
C TRP A 71 5.93 -14.74 18.70
N TYR A 72 5.56 -15.06 19.95
CA TYR A 72 4.18 -15.27 20.41
C TYR A 72 3.93 -14.46 21.68
N TYR A 73 2.66 -14.22 21.99
CA TYR A 73 2.27 -13.59 23.25
C TYR A 73 1.13 -14.35 23.92
N ALA A 74 1.31 -14.69 25.18
CA ALA A 74 0.27 -15.26 26.02
C ALA A 74 -0.36 -14.18 26.92
N ASP A 75 -1.68 -14.17 27.03
CA ASP A 75 -2.41 -13.32 27.95
C ASP A 75 -2.28 -13.76 29.41
N GLY A 76 -2.94 -13.07 30.35
CA GLY A 76 -2.89 -13.41 31.78
C GLY A 76 -3.45 -14.79 32.10
N SER A 77 -4.29 -15.35 31.27
CA SER A 77 -4.85 -16.70 31.36
C SER A 77 -4.04 -17.75 30.58
N GLY A 78 -2.93 -17.32 29.96
CA GLY A 78 -2.06 -18.17 29.13
C GLY A 78 -2.61 -18.42 27.73
N ASN A 79 -3.70 -17.75 27.30
CA ASN A 79 -4.19 -17.88 25.93
C ASN A 79 -3.28 -17.13 24.96
N LEU A 80 -2.93 -17.75 23.83
CA LEU A 80 -2.15 -17.12 22.79
C LEU A 80 -3.02 -16.16 21.99
N TYR A 81 -2.48 -14.98 21.66
CA TYR A 81 -3.11 -14.13 20.66
C TYR A 81 -2.91 -14.72 19.27
N ALA A 82 -3.97 -14.82 18.48
CA ALA A 82 -3.94 -15.33 17.12
C ALA A 82 -5.08 -14.73 16.29
N GLY A 83 -4.81 -14.44 15.01
CA GLY A 83 -5.78 -13.93 14.07
C GLY A 83 -6.33 -12.54 14.41
N GLU A 84 -5.57 -11.71 15.09
CA GLU A 84 -6.08 -10.45 15.62
C GLU A 84 -5.02 -9.36 15.81
N PHE A 85 -5.46 -8.11 15.86
CA PHE A 85 -4.66 -6.99 16.34
C PHE A 85 -4.80 -6.87 17.86
N LYS A 86 -3.68 -6.66 18.57
CA LYS A 86 -3.68 -6.45 20.03
C LYS A 86 -2.80 -5.28 20.45
N THR A 87 -3.25 -4.58 21.49
CA THR A 87 -2.43 -3.55 22.15
C THR A 87 -1.81 -4.15 23.40
N ILE A 88 -0.48 -4.15 23.45
CA ILE A 88 0.33 -4.70 24.55
C ILE A 88 1.22 -3.56 25.06
N LYS A 89 1.07 -3.16 26.32
CA LYS A 89 1.83 -2.08 26.94
C LYS A 89 1.86 -0.79 26.06
N GLY A 90 0.71 -0.41 25.49
CA GLY A 90 0.55 0.80 24.70
C GLY A 90 1.02 0.72 23.23
N LYS A 91 1.66 -0.36 22.83
CA LYS A 91 2.05 -0.64 21.45
C LYS A 91 1.06 -1.62 20.80
N LYS A 92 0.73 -1.41 19.52
CA LYS A 92 -0.17 -2.30 18.78
C LYS A 92 0.63 -3.31 17.97
N TYR A 93 0.18 -4.55 17.96
CA TYR A 93 0.77 -5.68 17.26
C TYR A 93 -0.31 -6.40 16.45
N ALA A 94 0.09 -7.21 15.48
CA ALA A 94 -0.78 -8.15 14.80
C ALA A 94 -0.25 -9.58 15.00
N PHE A 95 -1.15 -10.53 15.10
CA PHE A 95 -0.82 -11.95 15.22
C PHE A 95 -1.48 -12.72 14.08
N ARG A 96 -0.70 -13.55 13.39
CA ARG A 96 -1.22 -14.46 12.36
C ARG A 96 -2.20 -15.45 12.98
N ASN A 97 -2.97 -16.13 12.15
CA ASN A 97 -3.97 -17.10 12.62
C ASN A 97 -3.37 -18.27 13.39
N ASP A 98 -2.09 -18.59 13.16
CA ASP A 98 -1.31 -19.59 13.90
C ASP A 98 -0.63 -19.03 15.17
N GLY A 99 -0.85 -17.76 15.50
CA GLY A 99 -0.31 -17.10 16.69
C GLY A 99 1.03 -16.39 16.49
N ARG A 100 1.71 -16.57 15.37
CA ARG A 100 2.98 -15.88 15.12
C ARG A 100 2.78 -14.37 15.04
N MET A 101 3.64 -13.60 15.71
CA MET A 101 3.65 -12.14 15.58
C MET A 101 3.97 -11.73 14.13
N VAL A 102 3.29 -10.73 13.64
CA VAL A 102 3.57 -10.12 12.33
C VAL A 102 4.68 -9.09 12.48
N ASP A 103 5.62 -9.10 11.55
CA ASP A 103 6.72 -8.14 11.42
C ASP A 103 6.82 -7.61 9.98
N GLY A 104 7.60 -6.58 9.76
CA GLY A 104 7.87 -5.99 8.45
C GLY A 104 6.67 -5.27 7.83
N LEU A 105 6.78 -5.02 6.54
CA LEU A 105 5.72 -4.42 5.71
C LEU A 105 4.77 -5.54 5.25
N LYS A 106 3.47 -5.38 5.52
CA LYS A 106 2.48 -6.42 5.20
C LYS A 106 1.17 -5.80 4.72
N PHE A 107 0.51 -6.48 3.78
CA PHE A 107 -0.88 -6.23 3.46
C PHE A 107 -1.76 -7.18 4.28
N ILE A 108 -2.73 -6.61 5.00
CA ILE A 108 -3.59 -7.37 5.93
C ILE A 108 -5.04 -7.02 5.66
N LYS A 109 -5.87 -8.06 5.58
CA LYS A 109 -7.34 -7.98 5.58
C LYS A 109 -7.88 -8.66 6.82
N ASP A 110 -8.73 -7.95 7.57
CA ASP A 110 -9.53 -8.54 8.64
C ASP A 110 -10.72 -9.27 8.01
N THR A 111 -10.78 -10.58 8.21
CA THR A 111 -11.84 -11.43 7.63
C THR A 111 -13.02 -11.65 8.59
N GLY A 112 -12.95 -11.06 9.79
CA GLY A 112 -13.90 -11.30 10.87
C GLY A 112 -13.60 -12.57 11.67
N ASP A 113 -13.06 -13.59 11.02
CA ASP A 113 -12.66 -14.87 11.64
C ASP A 113 -11.16 -14.94 11.94
N GLY A 114 -10.40 -13.97 11.45
CA GLY A 114 -8.95 -13.89 11.61
C GLY A 114 -8.34 -12.80 10.74
N LEU A 115 -7.04 -12.88 10.53
CA LEU A 115 -6.28 -11.97 9.67
C LEU A 115 -5.72 -12.72 8.46
N ASP A 116 -6.04 -12.25 7.26
CA ASP A 116 -5.32 -12.66 6.05
C ASP A 116 -4.11 -11.73 5.89
N VAL A 117 -2.91 -12.27 6.15
CA VAL A 117 -1.63 -11.55 6.13
C VAL A 117 -0.82 -12.01 4.93
N LYS A 118 -0.57 -11.11 3.99
CA LYS A 118 0.20 -11.40 2.78
C LYS A 118 1.69 -11.24 3.00
N ALA A 119 2.45 -12.20 2.47
CA ALA A 119 3.90 -12.13 2.39
C ALA A 119 4.34 -11.20 1.26
N ASP A 120 5.52 -10.60 1.37
CA ASP A 120 6.11 -9.72 0.36
C ASP A 120 6.50 -10.44 -0.93
N ASP A 121 6.79 -11.74 -0.83
CA ASP A 121 7.07 -12.67 -1.93
C ASP A 121 5.84 -13.49 -2.37
N ASP A 122 4.61 -13.00 -2.13
CA ASP A 122 3.38 -13.68 -2.57
C ASP A 122 3.47 -13.99 -4.07
N SER A 123 3.20 -15.24 -4.44
CA SER A 123 3.40 -15.74 -5.81
C SER A 123 2.51 -15.07 -6.86
N THR A 124 1.44 -14.39 -6.45
CA THR A 124 0.47 -13.77 -7.35
C THR A 124 0.52 -12.25 -7.31
N HIS A 125 0.81 -11.68 -6.15
CA HIS A 125 0.84 -10.23 -5.94
C HIS A 125 2.03 -9.87 -5.03
N PRO A 126 3.28 -10.07 -5.50
CA PRO A 126 4.47 -9.71 -4.74
C PRO A 126 4.54 -8.21 -4.51
N PHE A 127 5.31 -7.78 -3.50
CA PHE A 127 5.58 -6.38 -3.21
C PHE A 127 6.97 -6.16 -2.60
N ASP A 128 7.91 -7.04 -2.96
CA ASP A 128 9.31 -7.04 -2.54
C ASP A 128 10.20 -6.13 -3.40
N THR A 129 9.73 -5.68 -4.57
CA THR A 129 10.34 -4.62 -5.38
C THR A 129 9.47 -3.37 -5.43
N GLU A 130 10.00 -2.21 -5.88
CA GLU A 130 9.21 -1.00 -6.05
C GLU A 130 8.09 -1.17 -7.07
N ASP A 131 8.38 -1.77 -8.21
CA ASP A 131 7.42 -1.94 -9.31
C ASP A 131 6.31 -2.92 -8.89
N ASP A 132 6.68 -4.00 -8.22
CA ASP A 132 5.71 -4.95 -7.67
C ASP A 132 4.83 -4.28 -6.60
N PHE A 133 5.43 -3.52 -5.68
CA PHE A 133 4.65 -2.77 -4.69
C PHE A 133 3.65 -1.80 -5.36
N ASN A 134 4.11 -1.03 -6.34
CA ASN A 134 3.26 -0.07 -7.06
C ASN A 134 2.06 -0.77 -7.73
N THR A 135 2.27 -1.94 -8.32
CA THR A 135 1.22 -2.72 -8.99
C THR A 135 0.32 -3.44 -7.99
N SER A 136 0.92 -4.21 -7.08
CA SER A 136 0.19 -5.07 -6.15
C SER A 136 -0.59 -4.28 -5.11
N SER A 137 -0.10 -3.11 -4.69
CA SER A 137 -0.80 -2.25 -3.73
C SER A 137 -2.17 -1.80 -4.22
N ILE A 138 -2.33 -1.63 -5.54
CA ILE A 138 -3.62 -1.30 -6.16
C ILE A 138 -4.57 -2.49 -6.06
N TRP A 139 -4.08 -3.69 -6.40
CA TRP A 139 -4.88 -4.91 -6.28
C TRP A 139 -5.31 -5.14 -4.83
N TYR A 140 -4.38 -5.04 -3.87
CA TYR A 140 -4.68 -5.21 -2.44
C TYR A 140 -5.73 -4.21 -1.96
N SER A 141 -5.60 -2.93 -2.32
CA SER A 141 -6.58 -1.89 -1.98
C SER A 141 -7.97 -2.20 -2.54
N ASN A 142 -8.06 -2.67 -3.78
CA ASN A 142 -9.32 -3.04 -4.43
C ASN A 142 -9.96 -4.30 -3.81
N ASN A 143 -9.18 -5.11 -3.11
CA ASN A 143 -9.63 -6.35 -2.46
C ASN A 143 -9.75 -6.23 -0.93
N GLY A 144 -9.73 -5.01 -0.40
CA GLY A 144 -10.02 -4.74 1.02
C GLY A 144 -8.85 -4.92 1.97
N TYR A 145 -7.63 -5.09 1.46
CA TYR A 145 -6.43 -5.11 2.29
C TYR A 145 -5.95 -3.70 2.59
N ARG A 146 -5.27 -3.56 3.71
CA ARG A 146 -4.52 -2.35 4.06
C ARG A 146 -3.07 -2.69 4.33
N CYS A 147 -2.19 -1.77 3.94
CA CYS A 147 -0.76 -1.88 4.20
C CYS A 147 -0.47 -1.44 5.63
N TYR A 148 0.37 -2.19 6.35
CA TYR A 148 0.86 -1.88 7.69
C TYR A 148 2.36 -2.13 7.75
N TYR A 149 3.04 -1.44 8.66
CA TYR A 149 4.44 -1.70 8.94
C TYR A 149 4.65 -1.94 10.45
N PHE A 150 5.26 -3.06 10.79
CA PHE A 150 5.46 -3.53 12.16
C PHE A 150 6.93 -3.47 12.62
N GLY A 151 7.74 -2.63 11.95
CA GLY A 151 9.18 -2.64 12.19
C GLY A 151 9.85 -3.87 11.58
N ASP A 152 11.14 -4.00 11.85
CA ASP A 152 11.93 -5.10 11.32
C ASP A 152 12.26 -6.11 12.42
N GLY A 153 12.24 -7.39 12.07
CA GLY A 153 12.68 -8.49 12.93
C GLY A 153 11.89 -8.60 14.23
N ASP A 154 12.57 -8.51 15.35
CA ASP A 154 12.00 -8.78 16.67
C ASP A 154 11.10 -7.66 17.25
N ASP A 155 10.99 -6.50 16.60
CA ASP A 155 10.18 -5.40 17.15
C ASP A 155 8.68 -5.69 17.07
N GLY A 156 8.16 -6.00 15.88
CA GLY A 156 6.75 -6.31 15.64
C GLY A 156 5.74 -5.22 16.00
N SER A 157 6.19 -4.07 16.52
CA SER A 157 5.26 -3.00 16.91
C SER A 157 4.81 -2.19 15.70
N MET A 158 3.49 -2.00 15.57
CA MET A 158 2.88 -1.22 14.48
C MET A 158 3.39 0.22 14.47
N ARG A 159 3.87 0.65 13.32
CA ARG A 159 4.32 2.03 13.09
C ARG A 159 3.16 2.92 12.67
N THR A 160 3.30 4.20 12.99
CA THR A 160 2.38 5.28 12.58
C THR A 160 3.19 6.47 12.13
N ASN A 161 2.56 7.41 11.40
CA ASN A 161 3.23 8.61 10.93
C ASN A 161 4.21 8.35 9.77
N LYS A 162 5.05 9.34 9.48
CA LYS A 162 6.09 9.26 8.46
C LYS A 162 7.16 8.24 8.86
N THR A 163 7.45 7.31 7.98
CA THR A 163 8.42 6.23 8.21
C THR A 163 9.22 6.01 6.92
N SER A 164 10.53 5.77 7.04
CA SER A 164 11.36 5.32 5.93
C SER A 164 11.39 3.80 5.91
N ILE A 165 11.09 3.19 4.77
CA ILE A 165 11.08 1.74 4.58
C ILE A 165 11.96 1.41 3.39
N THR A 166 12.77 0.36 3.53
CA THR A 166 13.60 -0.16 2.45
C THR A 166 12.84 -1.26 1.72
N ILE A 167 12.76 -1.16 0.39
CA ILE A 167 12.24 -2.18 -0.52
C ILE A 167 13.33 -2.41 -1.56
N ASP A 168 13.78 -3.65 -1.72
CA ASP A 168 14.83 -4.05 -2.67
C ASP A 168 16.09 -3.16 -2.60
N GLY A 169 16.52 -2.80 -1.39
CA GLY A 169 17.70 -1.96 -1.16
C GLY A 169 17.46 -0.44 -1.22
N ASP A 170 16.37 0.00 -1.81
CA ASP A 170 16.02 1.42 -1.93
C ASP A 170 15.11 1.90 -0.81
N LYS A 171 15.32 3.16 -0.40
CA LYS A 171 14.56 3.79 0.70
C LYS A 171 13.41 4.63 0.17
N PHE A 172 12.21 4.30 0.63
CA PHE A 172 10.99 5.03 0.30
C PHE A 172 10.37 5.68 1.53
N THR A 173 9.73 6.83 1.32
CA THR A 173 8.93 7.49 2.34
C THR A 173 7.53 6.89 2.36
N PHE A 174 7.11 6.45 3.55
CA PHE A 174 5.75 5.99 3.83
C PHE A 174 5.08 6.91 4.84
N PHE A 175 3.76 6.96 4.81
CA PHE A 175 2.94 7.56 5.85
C PHE A 175 1.85 6.59 6.29
N PHE A 176 1.77 6.34 7.60
CA PHE A 176 0.75 5.51 8.24
C PHE A 176 -0.14 6.36 9.14
N GLU A 177 -1.44 6.09 9.13
CA GLU A 177 -2.43 6.86 9.87
C GLU A 177 -2.12 6.86 11.38
N LYS A 178 -2.15 8.06 11.98
CA LYS A 178 -1.78 8.26 13.39
C LYS A 178 -2.87 7.84 14.37
N SER A 179 -4.12 7.88 13.92
CA SER A 179 -5.31 7.73 14.76
C SER A 179 -6.53 7.26 13.94
N GLY A 180 -7.66 7.10 14.61
CA GLY A 180 -8.93 6.71 13.98
C GLY A 180 -9.08 5.20 13.83
N ALA A 181 -10.14 4.78 13.14
CA ALA A 181 -10.50 3.37 12.95
C ALA A 181 -9.41 2.58 12.21
N HIS A 182 -8.62 3.26 11.39
CA HIS A 182 -7.55 2.66 10.59
C HIS A 182 -6.16 3.07 11.04
N LYS A 183 -5.99 3.37 12.33
CA LYS A 183 -4.66 3.68 12.90
C LYS A 183 -3.64 2.63 12.50
N GLY A 184 -2.51 3.08 11.94
CA GLY A 184 -1.42 2.25 11.44
C GLY A 184 -1.58 1.81 9.99
N ALA A 185 -2.74 2.00 9.38
CA ALA A 185 -2.90 1.72 7.94
C ALA A 185 -2.15 2.75 7.09
N GLY A 186 -1.56 2.29 6.00
CA GLY A 186 -0.90 3.14 5.02
C GLY A 186 -1.87 4.13 4.40
N LYS A 187 -1.46 5.40 4.32
CA LYS A 187 -2.22 6.47 3.67
C LYS A 187 -2.43 6.16 2.20
N THR A 188 -3.65 6.34 1.71
CA THR A 188 -3.96 6.40 0.29
C THR A 188 -4.64 7.74 0.00
N GLY A 189 -4.16 8.45 -1.02
CA GLY A 189 -4.63 9.79 -1.37
C GLY A 189 -3.68 10.90 -0.93
N GLU A 190 -4.16 12.14 -1.06
CA GLU A 190 -3.37 13.35 -0.76
C GLU A 190 -3.24 13.59 0.74
N LYS A 191 -2.06 13.99 1.14
CA LYS A 191 -1.75 14.51 2.47
C LYS A 191 -0.56 15.47 2.42
N ASP A 192 -0.73 16.66 2.97
CA ASP A 192 0.31 17.71 3.05
C ASP A 192 0.94 17.97 1.67
N ASP A 193 0.09 18.19 0.65
CA ASP A 193 0.43 18.41 -0.78
C ASP A 193 1.22 17.25 -1.43
N LYS A 194 1.14 16.03 -0.90
CA LYS A 194 1.79 14.83 -1.43
C LYS A 194 0.78 13.72 -1.64
N MET A 195 1.05 12.88 -2.66
CA MET A 195 0.21 11.73 -2.97
C MET A 195 0.82 10.45 -2.43
N TYR A 196 -0.07 9.56 -1.96
CA TYR A 196 0.30 8.27 -1.39
C TYR A 196 -0.58 7.15 -1.97
N GLN A 197 0.02 5.98 -2.15
CA GLN A 197 -0.69 4.72 -2.39
C GLN A 197 -0.28 3.69 -1.35
N SER A 198 -1.24 3.21 -0.57
CA SER A 198 -1.00 2.20 0.49
C SER A 198 0.17 2.55 1.41
N GLY A 199 0.31 3.82 1.74
CA GLY A 199 1.37 4.37 2.57
C GLY A 199 2.58 4.90 1.80
N LYS A 200 2.95 4.32 0.65
CA LYS A 200 4.11 4.75 -0.14
C LYS A 200 3.84 6.10 -0.80
N MET A 201 4.74 7.06 -0.59
CA MET A 201 4.70 8.35 -1.27
C MET A 201 4.99 8.15 -2.76
N LEU A 202 4.13 8.71 -3.60
CA LEU A 202 4.31 8.73 -5.04
C LEU A 202 5.09 9.99 -5.44
N ALA A 203 6.30 9.78 -5.93
CA ALA A 203 7.19 10.85 -6.37
C ALA A 203 7.74 10.53 -7.76
N ALA A 204 8.09 11.57 -8.52
CA ALA A 204 8.81 11.40 -9.77
C ALA A 204 10.21 10.84 -9.53
N GLY A 205 10.70 10.01 -10.45
CA GLY A 205 12.09 9.61 -10.48
C GLY A 205 13.02 10.83 -10.63
N SER A 206 14.27 10.70 -10.17
CA SER A 206 15.25 11.80 -10.23
C SER A 206 15.48 12.30 -11.66
N ASP A 207 15.51 11.38 -12.61
CA ASP A 207 15.74 11.68 -14.02
C ASP A 207 14.47 12.19 -14.71
N GLU A 208 13.31 11.79 -14.22
CA GLU A 208 12.00 12.20 -14.76
C GLU A 208 11.60 13.63 -14.33
N LYS A 209 12.06 14.10 -13.17
CA LYS A 209 11.73 15.41 -12.56
C LYS A 209 10.25 15.61 -12.24
N TYR A 210 9.36 15.24 -13.15
CA TYR A 210 7.91 15.25 -13.00
C TYR A 210 7.30 13.98 -13.57
N GLN A 211 6.27 13.45 -12.90
CA GLN A 211 5.47 12.33 -13.39
C GLN A 211 3.99 12.54 -13.10
N VAL A 212 3.15 11.97 -13.92
CA VAL A 212 1.69 12.01 -13.76
C VAL A 212 1.25 10.89 -12.84
N ILE A 213 0.37 11.22 -11.90
CA ILE A 213 -0.34 10.26 -11.06
C ILE A 213 -1.77 10.17 -11.57
N GLN A 214 -2.22 8.97 -11.87
CA GLN A 214 -3.62 8.68 -12.18
C GLN A 214 -4.34 8.20 -10.92
N ALA A 215 -5.46 8.84 -10.58
CA ALA A 215 -6.40 8.36 -9.59
C ALA A 215 -7.48 7.53 -10.27
N SER A 216 -7.74 6.34 -9.74
CA SER A 216 -8.81 5.45 -10.22
C SER A 216 -9.84 5.24 -9.12
N PRO A 217 -11.16 5.32 -9.43
CA PRO A 217 -12.21 5.06 -8.46
C PRO A 217 -12.08 3.67 -7.84
N ALA A 218 -12.61 3.50 -6.64
CA ALA A 218 -12.70 2.19 -5.99
C ALA A 218 -13.40 1.18 -6.91
N VAL A 219 -12.81 -0.01 -7.02
CA VAL A 219 -13.33 -1.11 -7.84
C VAL A 219 -13.67 -2.27 -6.92
N GLY A 220 -14.84 -2.88 -7.14
CA GLY A 220 -15.30 -4.03 -6.37
C GLY A 220 -16.36 -3.67 -5.32
N SER A 221 -16.90 -4.70 -4.69
CA SER A 221 -17.97 -4.61 -3.69
C SER A 221 -17.47 -4.60 -2.24
N ASP A 222 -16.15 -4.64 -2.03
CA ASP A 222 -15.59 -4.63 -0.68
C ASP A 222 -15.68 -3.21 -0.09
N ALA A 223 -16.31 -3.09 1.08
CA ALA A 223 -16.48 -1.80 1.76
C ALA A 223 -15.16 -1.12 2.16
N ALA A 224 -14.05 -1.87 2.14
CA ALA A 224 -12.72 -1.35 2.42
C ALA A 224 -11.99 -0.86 1.17
N SER A 225 -12.51 -1.12 -0.04
CA SER A 225 -11.89 -0.62 -1.28
C SER A 225 -12.00 0.91 -1.35
N THR A 226 -10.96 1.54 -1.87
CA THR A 226 -10.85 3.00 -1.97
C THR A 226 -10.33 3.40 -3.35
N THR A 227 -10.40 4.70 -3.67
CA THR A 227 -9.68 5.26 -4.83
C THR A 227 -8.19 4.87 -4.73
N THR A 228 -7.63 4.39 -5.84
CA THR A 228 -6.21 4.02 -5.95
C THR A 228 -5.44 5.03 -6.80
N TYR A 229 -4.13 5.11 -6.58
CA TYR A 229 -3.25 6.07 -7.23
C TYR A 229 -2.04 5.35 -7.83
N GLN A 230 -1.73 5.65 -9.08
CA GLN A 230 -0.66 5.02 -9.84
C GLN A 230 0.19 6.07 -10.57
N LYS A 231 1.51 5.93 -10.52
CA LYS A 231 2.41 6.66 -11.42
C LYS A 231 2.21 6.16 -12.85
N LEU A 232 2.17 7.06 -13.78
CA LEU A 232 2.25 6.74 -15.21
C LEU A 232 3.72 6.89 -15.66
N ASP A 233 4.20 5.93 -16.43
CA ASP A 233 5.62 5.81 -16.73
C ASP A 233 6.13 6.98 -17.60
N ASP A 234 5.32 7.42 -18.56
CA ASP A 234 5.71 8.47 -19.50
C ASP A 234 4.51 9.28 -20.03
N VAL A 235 4.78 10.24 -20.90
CA VAL A 235 3.77 11.06 -21.60
C VAL A 235 2.82 10.20 -22.43
N GLN A 236 3.29 9.13 -23.08
CA GLN A 236 2.43 8.29 -23.92
C GLN A 236 1.43 7.50 -23.06
N ALA A 237 1.85 7.03 -21.90
CA ALA A 237 0.94 6.38 -20.93
C ALA A 237 -0.16 7.37 -20.49
N PHE A 238 0.20 8.63 -20.20
CA PHE A 238 -0.77 9.66 -19.87
C PHE A 238 -1.71 9.99 -21.03
N LEU A 239 -1.18 10.21 -22.24
CA LEU A 239 -2.00 10.47 -23.43
C LEU A 239 -3.01 9.33 -23.68
N THR A 240 -2.54 8.08 -23.57
CA THR A 240 -3.41 6.90 -23.69
C THR A 240 -4.51 6.91 -22.62
N ALA A 241 -4.17 7.22 -21.37
CA ALA A 241 -5.12 7.28 -20.26
C ALA A 241 -6.22 8.35 -20.47
N VAL A 242 -5.92 9.44 -21.16
CA VAL A 242 -6.89 10.48 -21.53
C VAL A 242 -7.53 10.25 -22.90
N GLY A 243 -7.24 9.12 -23.56
CA GLY A 243 -7.81 8.74 -24.86
C GLY A 243 -7.22 9.52 -26.04
N MET A 244 -5.96 9.86 -25.95
CA MET A 244 -5.14 10.48 -26.99
C MET A 244 -3.98 9.58 -27.40
N SER A 245 -3.34 9.93 -28.51
CA SER A 245 -2.17 9.25 -29.04
C SER A 245 -1.18 10.25 -29.63
N ALA A 246 -0.01 9.81 -30.04
CA ALA A 246 0.99 10.65 -30.69
C ALA A 246 0.46 11.34 -31.95
N SER A 247 -0.52 10.73 -32.65
CA SER A 247 -1.15 11.33 -33.84
C SER A 247 -2.08 12.53 -33.55
N ASP A 248 -2.42 12.77 -32.28
CA ASP A 248 -3.23 13.91 -31.85
C ASP A 248 -2.40 15.18 -31.60
N SER A 249 -1.08 15.11 -31.80
CA SER A 249 -0.22 16.29 -31.76
C SER A 249 -0.59 17.29 -32.88
N ASP A 250 -0.81 18.54 -32.47
CA ASP A 250 -1.18 19.60 -33.41
C ASP A 250 -0.52 20.92 -33.02
N THR A 251 0.67 21.17 -33.56
CA THR A 251 1.47 22.37 -33.29
C THR A 251 0.80 23.67 -33.82
N SER A 252 -0.25 23.60 -34.64
CA SER A 252 -1.00 24.77 -35.08
C SER A 252 -1.92 25.37 -34.02
N LYS A 253 -2.23 24.62 -32.95
CA LYS A 253 -3.12 25.05 -31.83
C LYS A 253 -2.47 26.01 -30.84
N THR A 254 -1.60 26.89 -31.31
CA THR A 254 -0.89 27.88 -30.47
C THR A 254 -1.83 28.90 -29.83
N ASP A 255 -2.96 29.22 -30.47
CA ASP A 255 -3.97 30.11 -29.87
C ASP A 255 -4.63 29.49 -28.65
N ALA A 256 -4.91 28.19 -28.69
CA ALA A 256 -5.41 27.44 -27.53
C ALA A 256 -4.36 27.40 -26.40
N LEU A 257 -3.11 27.12 -26.75
CA LEU A 257 -2.00 27.13 -25.80
C LEU A 257 -1.81 28.51 -25.15
N LYS A 258 -1.93 29.60 -25.93
CA LYS A 258 -1.88 30.97 -25.44
C LYS A 258 -2.98 31.27 -24.44
N GLN A 259 -4.21 30.78 -24.69
CA GLN A 259 -5.35 30.95 -23.78
C GLN A 259 -5.11 30.19 -22.44
N LEU A 260 -4.32 29.13 -22.46
CA LEU A 260 -3.84 28.41 -21.26
C LEU A 260 -2.65 29.12 -20.59
N GLY A 261 -2.22 30.29 -21.11
CA GLY A 261 -1.18 31.13 -20.52
C GLY A 261 0.25 30.83 -20.99
N VAL A 262 0.41 30.08 -22.08
CA VAL A 262 1.71 29.76 -22.68
C VAL A 262 1.77 30.34 -24.10
N ASN A 263 2.69 31.28 -24.31
CA ASN A 263 2.85 31.95 -25.61
C ASN A 263 4.02 31.31 -26.38
N LYS A 264 3.70 30.52 -27.40
CA LYS A 264 4.64 29.83 -28.29
C LYS A 264 4.19 30.01 -29.74
N LYS A 265 5.14 29.95 -30.67
CA LYS A 265 4.85 29.88 -32.11
C LYS A 265 4.89 28.41 -32.55
N ALA A 266 4.15 28.09 -33.61
CA ALA A 266 4.10 26.73 -34.14
C ALA A 266 5.49 26.21 -34.56
N GLU A 267 6.35 27.10 -35.10
CA GLU A 267 7.71 26.78 -35.50
C GLU A 267 8.67 26.42 -34.37
N ASP A 268 8.32 26.80 -33.13
CA ASP A 268 9.13 26.49 -31.93
C ASP A 268 8.76 25.15 -31.32
N LEU A 269 7.70 24.48 -31.80
CA LEU A 269 7.14 23.29 -31.19
C LEU A 269 7.39 22.03 -32.02
N ALA A 270 7.96 20.99 -31.39
CA ALA A 270 8.02 19.65 -31.94
C ALA A 270 6.68 18.92 -31.81
N GLU A 271 6.04 19.05 -30.64
CA GLU A 271 4.75 18.44 -30.33
C GLU A 271 3.86 19.40 -29.52
N LEU A 272 2.56 19.29 -29.69
CA LEU A 272 1.56 20.01 -28.86
C LEU A 272 0.28 19.20 -28.72
N TYR A 273 -0.08 18.91 -27.47
CA TYR A 273 -1.34 18.26 -27.11
C TYR A 273 -2.16 19.20 -26.23
N ILE A 274 -3.34 19.58 -26.69
CA ILE A 274 -4.32 20.30 -25.87
C ILE A 274 -5.27 19.28 -25.27
N ILE A 275 -5.19 19.10 -23.93
CA ILE A 275 -5.87 18.03 -23.20
C ILE A 275 -7.24 18.48 -22.71
N ASP A 276 -7.32 19.68 -22.14
CA ASP A 276 -8.59 20.30 -21.75
C ASP A 276 -8.64 21.75 -22.25
N TYR A 277 -9.57 21.98 -23.15
CA TYR A 277 -9.87 23.32 -23.63
C TYR A 277 -11.38 23.53 -23.60
N THR A 278 -11.88 24.16 -22.55
CA THR A 278 -13.33 24.30 -22.30
C THR A 278 -13.88 25.70 -22.52
N LYS A 279 -13.08 26.69 -22.90
CA LYS A 279 -13.58 28.04 -23.15
C LYS A 279 -14.36 28.10 -24.48
N GLY A 280 -15.64 27.70 -24.41
CA GLY A 280 -16.59 27.84 -25.49
C GLY A 280 -16.73 26.65 -26.44
N SER A 281 -16.22 25.48 -26.15
CA SER A 281 -16.43 24.30 -26.97
C SER A 281 -17.55 23.41 -26.43
N SER A 282 -18.39 22.90 -27.38
CA SER A 282 -19.44 21.91 -27.13
C SER A 282 -18.90 20.48 -26.98
N ALA A 283 -17.60 20.27 -27.04
CA ALA A 283 -16.99 18.99 -26.76
C ALA A 283 -17.13 18.71 -25.25
N ALA A 284 -17.77 17.61 -24.91
CA ALA A 284 -17.89 17.15 -23.53
C ALA A 284 -16.49 17.19 -22.89
N ALA A 285 -16.35 18.02 -21.86
CA ALA A 285 -15.11 18.10 -21.10
C ALA A 285 -14.81 16.68 -20.61
N LYS A 286 -13.73 16.08 -21.11
CA LYS A 286 -13.25 14.82 -20.56
C LYS A 286 -12.94 15.07 -19.10
N ASP A 287 -13.34 14.17 -18.21
CA ASP A 287 -13.15 14.35 -16.77
C ASP A 287 -11.69 14.08 -16.40
N PHE A 288 -10.85 15.10 -16.49
CA PHE A 288 -9.43 15.04 -16.14
C PHE A 288 -9.15 15.31 -14.66
N LYS A 289 -10.16 15.27 -13.81
CA LYS A 289 -10.03 15.47 -12.36
C LYS A 289 -9.15 14.41 -11.68
N ASN A 290 -8.87 13.33 -12.37
CA ASN A 290 -8.21 12.16 -11.82
C ASN A 290 -6.71 12.08 -12.13
N PHE A 291 -6.10 13.18 -12.60
CA PHE A 291 -4.67 13.21 -12.90
C PHE A 291 -3.99 14.35 -12.15
N TYR A 292 -2.83 14.03 -11.59
CA TYR A 292 -2.02 14.95 -10.81
C TYR A 292 -0.58 14.93 -11.35
N LEU A 293 0.10 16.07 -11.36
CA LEU A 293 1.53 16.13 -11.64
C LEU A 293 2.28 16.20 -10.31
N VAL A 294 3.28 15.34 -10.10
CA VAL A 294 4.15 15.37 -8.93
C VAL A 294 5.60 15.57 -9.32
N ASN A 295 6.38 16.20 -8.44
CA ASN A 295 7.82 16.33 -8.61
C ASN A 295 8.59 15.23 -7.85
N THR A 296 9.94 15.30 -7.86
CA THR A 296 10.82 14.35 -7.18
C THR A 296 10.70 14.32 -5.64
N SER A 297 10.12 15.35 -5.04
CA SER A 297 9.81 15.36 -3.59
C SER A 297 8.39 14.84 -3.28
N GLY A 298 7.65 14.36 -4.28
CA GLY A 298 6.26 13.93 -4.18
C GLY A 298 5.25 15.07 -4.07
N LYS A 299 5.69 16.33 -4.22
CA LYS A 299 4.79 17.47 -4.14
C LYS A 299 3.88 17.53 -5.36
N VAL A 300 2.57 17.64 -5.12
CA VAL A 300 1.58 17.92 -6.17
C VAL A 300 1.77 19.34 -6.68
N ILE A 301 1.88 19.48 -8.01
CA ILE A 301 2.09 20.76 -8.69
C ILE A 301 0.74 21.41 -8.96
N ASP A 302 0.58 22.63 -8.47
CA ASP A 302 -0.65 23.41 -8.63
C ASP A 302 -0.44 24.76 -9.33
N SER A 303 0.77 25.00 -9.85
CA SER A 303 1.15 26.25 -10.50
C SER A 303 1.43 26.06 -11.98
N LYS A 304 1.17 27.14 -12.77
CA LYS A 304 1.44 27.21 -14.21
C LYS A 304 2.92 27.25 -14.59
N SER A 305 3.84 27.07 -13.63
CA SER A 305 5.26 27.19 -13.91
C SER A 305 5.68 26.23 -15.04
N LYS A 306 6.83 26.48 -15.62
CA LYS A 306 7.44 25.65 -16.67
C LYS A 306 7.85 24.29 -16.07
N ASN A 307 6.91 23.36 -16.05
CA ASN A 307 7.12 22.02 -15.48
C ASN A 307 7.67 21.11 -16.59
N LYS A 308 8.97 21.27 -16.89
CA LYS A 308 9.68 20.47 -17.88
C LYS A 308 10.18 19.17 -17.21
N ASP A 309 9.77 18.02 -17.75
CA ASP A 309 10.23 16.72 -17.28
C ASP A 309 11.61 16.34 -17.81
N GLY A 310 12.09 15.14 -17.49
CA GLY A 310 13.36 14.62 -17.93
C GLY A 310 13.41 14.25 -19.42
N ASN A 311 12.24 14.08 -20.04
CA ASN A 311 12.06 13.71 -21.44
C ASN A 311 11.72 14.89 -22.36
N ASP A 312 12.00 16.11 -21.88
CA ASP A 312 11.81 17.38 -22.58
C ASP A 312 10.36 17.81 -22.82
N TYR A 313 9.39 17.17 -22.20
CA TYR A 313 7.99 17.60 -22.22
C TYR A 313 7.68 18.64 -21.14
N TYR A 314 6.91 19.66 -21.53
CA TYR A 314 6.39 20.68 -20.64
C TYR A 314 4.92 20.39 -20.31
N TYR A 315 4.61 20.29 -19.02
CA TYR A 315 3.24 20.14 -18.52
C TYR A 315 2.66 21.48 -18.15
N VAL A 316 1.56 21.86 -18.77
CA VAL A 316 0.81 23.09 -18.49
C VAL A 316 -0.26 22.77 -17.47
N ILE A 317 -0.17 23.43 -16.31
CA ILE A 317 -1.06 23.21 -15.18
C ILE A 317 -2.03 24.38 -15.05
N ASN A 318 -3.30 24.09 -14.84
CA ASN A 318 -4.32 25.07 -14.47
C ASN A 318 -4.90 24.72 -13.10
N LYS A 319 -4.85 25.66 -12.15
CA LYS A 319 -5.36 25.42 -10.79
C LYS A 319 -6.88 25.41 -10.79
N GLU A 320 -7.46 24.29 -10.37
CA GLU A 320 -8.91 24.13 -10.23
C GLU A 320 -9.20 23.23 -9.03
N GLY A 321 -10.11 23.67 -8.16
CA GLY A 321 -10.57 22.85 -7.03
C GLY A 321 -9.51 22.47 -6.00
N GLY A 322 -8.39 23.22 -5.92
CA GLY A 322 -7.31 22.99 -4.93
C GLY A 322 -6.10 22.24 -5.46
N HIS A 323 -6.19 21.58 -6.63
CA HIS A 323 -5.04 20.95 -7.29
C HIS A 323 -4.85 21.46 -8.70
N GLY A 324 -3.63 21.26 -9.21
CA GLY A 324 -3.29 21.56 -10.60
C GLY A 324 -3.87 20.52 -11.56
N LYS A 325 -4.58 20.99 -12.58
CA LYS A 325 -5.09 20.19 -13.68
C LYS A 325 -4.13 20.26 -14.85
N ILE A 326 -3.75 19.12 -15.42
CA ILE A 326 -2.93 19.08 -16.62
C ILE A 326 -3.83 19.42 -17.82
N VAL A 327 -3.62 20.56 -18.47
CA VAL A 327 -4.48 21.07 -19.54
C VAL A 327 -3.82 21.05 -20.91
N ALA A 328 -2.49 20.99 -20.96
CA ALA A 328 -1.73 20.80 -22.20
C ALA A 328 -0.36 20.21 -21.90
N ILE A 329 0.21 19.57 -22.92
CA ILE A 329 1.62 19.12 -22.93
C ILE A 329 2.23 19.56 -24.25
N TYR A 330 3.48 20.01 -24.22
CA TYR A 330 4.23 20.33 -25.42
C TYR A 330 5.70 20.00 -25.29
N ALA A 331 6.36 19.75 -26.43
CA ALA A 331 7.81 19.69 -26.56
C ALA A 331 8.30 20.76 -27.52
N GLU A 332 9.48 21.33 -27.25
CA GLU A 332 10.13 22.32 -28.11
C GLU A 332 11.11 21.64 -29.08
N ASN A 333 11.34 22.28 -30.27
CA ASN A 333 12.34 21.86 -31.25
C ASN A 333 13.76 22.03 -30.72
#